data_727d71354aae6f392cc9ad7552af575f
#
_entry.id   727d71354aae6f392cc9ad7552af575f
#
_cell.length_a   1.000
_cell.length_b   1.000
_cell.length_c   1.000
_cell.angle_alpha   90.00
_cell.angle_beta   90.00
_cell.angle_gamma   90.00
#
_symmetry.space_group_name_H-M   'P 1'
#
loop_
_entity.id
_entity.type
_entity.pdbx_description
1 polymer ?
#
loop_
_entity_poly.entity_id
_entity_poly.type
_entity_poly.pdbx_seq_one_letter_code
_entity_poly.pdbx_strand_id
1 'polypeptide(L)'
;MLTVDDLKKHLNIDHNEDDAYIEDLISVAEDAVETYINRPFAEMVGDDGKLKPAIRHACRLLVGTWYANRESVVFSTPSELPDGVVALLLPLRRFVSSEN
;
A
#
# COMPACT_ATOMS: atom_id res chain seq x y z
N MET A 1 6.47 9.22 0.55
CA MET A 1 5.12 8.64 0.34
C MET A 1 4.84 8.51 -1.15
N LEU A 2 3.93 7.65 -1.52
CA LEU A 2 3.54 7.51 -2.91
C LEU A 2 2.73 8.70 -3.38
N THR A 3 2.87 9.04 -4.66
CA THR A 3 2.11 10.13 -5.26
C THR A 3 1.22 9.58 -6.36
N VAL A 4 0.24 10.37 -6.77
CA VAL A 4 -0.62 10.00 -7.89
C VAL A 4 0.23 9.78 -9.15
N ASP A 5 1.24 10.61 -9.36
CA ASP A 5 2.10 10.45 -10.54
C ASP A 5 2.85 9.12 -10.54
N ASP A 6 3.33 8.67 -9.38
CA ASP A 6 3.97 7.37 -9.26
C ASP A 6 3.04 6.26 -9.68
N LEU A 7 1.80 6.32 -9.24
CA LEU A 7 0.82 5.29 -9.56
C LEU A 7 0.41 5.34 -11.01
N LYS A 8 0.27 6.53 -11.58
CA LYS A 8 -0.10 6.66 -12.98
C LYS A 8 0.97 6.06 -13.89
N LYS A 9 2.23 6.24 -13.54
CA LYS A 9 3.32 5.62 -14.29
C LYS A 9 3.28 4.10 -14.16
N HIS A 10 3.04 3.62 -12.96
CA HIS A 10 2.97 2.18 -12.70
C HIS A 10 1.80 1.54 -13.45
N LEU A 11 0.68 2.24 -13.56
CA LEU A 11 -0.55 1.73 -14.18
C LEU A 11 -0.70 2.10 -15.64
N ASN A 12 0.26 2.86 -16.20
CA ASN A 12 0.19 3.33 -17.58
C ASN A 12 -1.05 4.20 -17.84
N ILE A 13 -1.32 5.11 -16.93
CA ILE A 13 -2.48 6.00 -17.06
C ILE A 13 -2.01 7.36 -17.53
N ASP A 14 -2.60 7.86 -18.64
CA ASP A 14 -2.20 9.12 -19.24
C ASP A 14 -3.21 10.24 -19.02
N HIS A 15 -4.39 9.96 -18.46
CA HIS A 15 -5.40 10.98 -18.25
C HIS A 15 -5.48 11.36 -16.77
N ASN A 16 -6.22 12.42 -16.49
CA ASN A 16 -6.34 12.94 -15.13
C ASN A 16 -7.72 12.72 -14.50
N GLU A 17 -8.57 11.95 -15.17
CA GLU A 17 -9.96 11.79 -14.73
C GLU A 17 -10.09 11.04 -13.41
N ASP A 18 -9.13 10.17 -13.11
CA ASP A 18 -9.19 9.34 -11.92
C ASP A 18 -8.21 9.78 -10.84
N ASP A 19 -7.61 10.97 -10.96
CA ASP A 19 -6.58 11.41 -10.02
C ASP A 19 -7.07 11.39 -8.58
N ALA A 20 -8.26 11.91 -8.32
CA ALA A 20 -8.81 11.95 -6.96
C ALA A 20 -9.08 10.53 -6.45
N TYR A 21 -9.57 9.65 -7.30
CA TYR A 21 -9.83 8.27 -6.93
C TYR A 21 -8.52 7.54 -6.61
N ILE A 22 -7.48 7.76 -7.43
CA ILE A 22 -6.17 7.15 -7.20
C ILE A 22 -5.59 7.66 -5.89
N GLU A 23 -5.74 8.95 -5.60
CA GLU A 23 -5.27 9.52 -4.34
C GLU A 23 -5.94 8.84 -3.14
N ASP A 24 -7.23 8.62 -3.22
CA ASP A 24 -7.97 7.92 -2.17
C ASP A 24 -7.45 6.49 -2.01
N LEU A 25 -7.21 5.80 -3.12
CA LEU A 25 -6.69 4.43 -3.07
C LEU A 25 -5.30 4.39 -2.43
N ILE A 26 -4.46 5.38 -2.72
CA ILE A 26 -3.13 5.46 -2.10
C ILE A 26 -3.27 5.59 -0.59
N SER A 27 -4.16 6.47 -0.13
CA SER A 27 -4.37 6.66 1.30
C SER A 27 -4.82 5.37 1.98
N VAL A 28 -5.76 4.66 1.36
CA VAL A 28 -6.26 3.40 1.91
C VAL A 28 -5.16 2.34 1.90
N ALA A 29 -4.38 2.28 0.82
CA ALA A 29 -3.30 1.29 0.71
C ALA A 29 -2.24 1.53 1.78
N GLU A 30 -1.85 2.79 1.99
CA GLU A 30 -0.85 3.11 3.00
C GLU A 30 -1.35 2.77 4.39
N ASP A 31 -2.62 3.07 4.67
CA ASP A 31 -3.21 2.73 5.95
C ASP A 31 -3.26 1.21 6.17
N ALA A 32 -3.67 0.48 5.14
CA ALA A 32 -3.77 -0.98 5.23
C ALA A 32 -2.39 -1.60 5.45
N VAL A 33 -1.38 -1.11 4.74
CA VAL A 33 -0.02 -1.63 4.88
C VAL A 33 0.54 -1.30 6.26
N GLU A 34 0.36 -0.07 6.71
CA GLU A 34 0.84 0.34 8.04
C GLU A 34 0.19 -0.50 9.14
N THR A 35 -1.10 -0.75 9.01
CA THR A 35 -1.82 -1.59 9.95
C THR A 35 -1.31 -3.03 9.91
N TYR A 36 -1.10 -3.55 8.71
CA TYR A 36 -0.64 -4.94 8.57
C TYR A 36 0.74 -5.14 9.17
N ILE A 37 1.70 -4.25 8.87
CA ILE A 37 3.06 -4.40 9.40
C ILE A 37 3.15 -4.02 10.88
N ASN A 38 2.13 -3.34 11.40
CA ASN A 38 2.06 -2.92 12.79
C ASN A 38 3.25 -2.05 13.18
N ARG A 39 3.65 -1.17 12.27
CA ARG A 39 4.73 -0.20 12.47
C ARG A 39 4.35 1.10 11.79
N PRO A 40 4.62 2.25 12.42
CA PRO A 40 4.39 3.53 11.75
C PRO A 40 5.34 3.68 10.57
N PHE A 41 4.86 4.29 9.50
CA PHE A 41 5.69 4.53 8.32
C PHE A 41 6.92 5.39 8.65
N ALA A 42 6.83 6.21 9.69
CA ALA A 42 7.98 7.00 10.12
C ALA A 42 9.19 6.13 10.42
N GLU A 43 8.98 4.89 10.86
CA GLU A 43 10.07 3.95 11.15
C GLU A 43 10.59 3.27 9.88
N MET A 44 9.88 3.43 8.78
CA MET A 44 10.18 2.73 7.53
C MET A 44 10.83 3.63 6.49
N VAL A 45 11.16 4.85 6.86
CA VAL A 45 11.79 5.81 5.97
C VAL A 45 13.30 5.65 6.07
N GLY A 46 13.95 5.52 4.91
CA GLY A 46 15.40 5.40 4.86
C GLY A 46 16.08 6.75 4.90
N ASP A 47 17.41 6.72 4.76
CA ASP A 47 18.24 7.92 4.80
C ASP A 47 17.94 8.88 3.65
N ASP A 48 17.36 8.35 2.56
CA ASP A 48 16.98 9.16 1.41
C ASP A 48 15.60 9.82 1.58
N GLY A 49 14.98 9.66 2.73
CA GLY A 49 13.66 10.24 3.00
C GLY A 49 12.52 9.47 2.37
N LYS A 50 12.78 8.29 1.83
CA LYS A 50 11.76 7.49 1.16
C LYS A 50 11.44 6.24 1.95
N LEU A 51 10.21 5.75 1.80
CA LEU A 51 9.81 4.48 2.39
C LEU A 51 10.61 3.34 1.76
N LYS A 52 10.76 2.25 2.50
CA LYS A 52 11.42 1.07 1.96
C LYS A 52 10.78 0.63 0.64
N PRO A 53 11.59 0.18 -0.32
CA PRO A 53 11.04 -0.24 -1.63
C PRO A 53 9.95 -1.30 -1.52
N ALA A 54 10.07 -2.23 -0.59
CA ALA A 54 9.05 -3.26 -0.42
C ALA A 54 7.71 -2.66 -0.05
N ILE A 55 7.70 -1.63 0.81
CA ILE A 55 6.47 -0.98 1.22
C ILE A 55 5.87 -0.19 0.05
N ARG A 56 6.70 0.54 -0.69
CA ARG A 56 6.21 1.29 -1.84
C ARG A 56 5.61 0.36 -2.89
N HIS A 57 6.28 -0.75 -3.14
CA HIS A 57 5.79 -1.71 -4.12
C HIS A 57 4.51 -2.39 -3.67
N ALA A 58 4.42 -2.73 -2.38
CA ALA A 58 3.20 -3.30 -1.84
C ALA A 58 2.02 -2.36 -2.02
N CYS A 59 2.20 -1.09 -1.74
CA CYS A 59 1.14 -0.09 -1.94
C CYS A 59 0.76 0.02 -3.41
N ARG A 60 1.74 0.01 -4.32
CA ARG A 60 1.46 0.05 -5.75
C ARG A 60 0.64 -1.16 -6.20
N LEU A 61 0.99 -2.33 -5.72
CA LEU A 61 0.25 -3.56 -6.06
C LEU A 61 -1.19 -3.48 -5.56
N LEU A 62 -1.39 -2.98 -4.35
CA LEU A 62 -2.74 -2.83 -3.81
C LEU A 62 -3.55 -1.85 -4.63
N VAL A 63 -3.00 -0.67 -4.89
CA VAL A 63 -3.72 0.33 -5.68
C VAL A 63 -4.03 -0.20 -7.06
N GLY A 64 -3.08 -0.89 -7.69
CA GLY A 64 -3.30 -1.46 -9.01
C GLY A 64 -4.42 -2.47 -9.03
N THR A 65 -4.44 -3.36 -8.04
CA THR A 65 -5.49 -4.37 -7.91
C THR A 65 -6.85 -3.70 -7.73
N TRP A 66 -6.92 -2.73 -6.84
CA TRP A 66 -8.19 -2.05 -6.56
C TRP A 66 -8.65 -1.19 -7.72
N TYR A 67 -7.72 -0.54 -8.40
CA TYR A 67 -8.05 0.28 -9.56
C TYR A 67 -8.63 -0.58 -10.68
N ALA A 68 -8.06 -1.75 -10.89
CA ALA A 68 -8.52 -2.67 -11.93
C ALA A 68 -9.86 -3.31 -11.56
N ASN A 69 -10.17 -3.42 -10.29
CA ASN A 69 -11.39 -4.10 -9.81
C ASN A 69 -12.25 -3.17 -8.97
N ARG A 70 -12.59 -2.02 -9.52
CA ARG A 70 -13.30 -0.96 -8.78
C ARG A 70 -14.55 -1.45 -8.07
N GLU A 71 -15.29 -2.32 -8.71
CA GLU A 71 -16.57 -2.78 -8.16
C GLU A 71 -16.39 -3.79 -7.04
N SER A 72 -15.18 -4.31 -6.90
CA SER A 72 -14.87 -5.33 -5.93
C SER A 72 -14.06 -4.81 -4.75
N VAL A 73 -13.92 -3.49 -4.63
CA VAL A 73 -13.12 -2.91 -3.56
C VAL A 73 -13.91 -2.93 -2.29
N VAL A 74 -13.78 -4.02 -1.55
CA VAL A 74 -14.40 -4.18 -0.26
C VAL A 74 -13.33 -4.63 0.72
N PHE A 75 -13.15 -3.86 1.78
CA PHE A 75 -12.15 -4.20 2.79
C PHE A 75 -12.84 -4.59 4.06
N SER A 76 -12.85 -5.88 4.31
CA SER A 76 -13.36 -6.35 5.58
C SER A 76 -12.26 -6.43 6.61
N THR A 77 -11.08 -6.90 6.20
CA THR A 77 -9.98 -7.07 7.15
C THR A 77 -8.65 -6.92 6.43
N PRO A 78 -7.58 -6.54 7.16
CA PRO A 78 -6.23 -6.54 6.59
C PRO A 78 -5.74 -7.91 6.15
N SER A 79 -6.34 -8.98 6.70
CA SER A 79 -5.94 -10.33 6.36
C SER A 79 -6.33 -10.73 4.93
N GLU A 80 -7.08 -9.88 4.25
CA GLU A 80 -7.50 -10.14 2.88
C GLU A 80 -6.54 -9.59 1.84
N LEU A 81 -5.35 -9.15 2.27
CA LEU A 81 -4.34 -8.67 1.34
C LEU A 81 -3.91 -9.76 0.38
N PRO A 82 -3.65 -9.42 -0.89
CA PRO A 82 -3.16 -10.41 -1.86
C PRO A 82 -1.86 -11.06 -1.39
N ASP A 83 -1.65 -12.31 -1.78
CA ASP A 83 -0.48 -13.08 -1.38
C ASP A 83 0.84 -12.41 -1.74
N GLY A 84 0.89 -11.77 -2.91
CA GLY A 84 2.11 -11.06 -3.32
C GLY A 84 2.45 -9.90 -2.40
N VAL A 85 1.42 -9.21 -1.91
CA VAL A 85 1.62 -8.12 -0.96
C VAL A 85 2.05 -8.67 0.38
N VAL A 86 1.43 -9.75 0.83
CA VAL A 86 1.80 -10.39 2.09
C VAL A 86 3.27 -10.84 2.05
N ALA A 87 3.70 -11.42 0.92
CA ALA A 87 5.08 -11.88 0.79
C ALA A 87 6.08 -10.74 0.94
N LEU A 88 5.74 -9.55 0.45
CA LEU A 88 6.61 -8.39 0.59
C LEU A 88 6.64 -7.84 2.01
N LEU A 89 5.52 -7.90 2.70
CA LEU A 89 5.36 -7.21 3.97
C LEU A 89 5.64 -8.07 5.19
N LEU A 90 5.49 -9.40 5.05
CA LEU A 90 5.64 -10.28 6.20
C LEU A 90 6.98 -10.12 6.92
N PRO A 91 8.11 -10.02 6.22
CA PRO A 91 9.40 -9.83 6.90
C PRO A 91 9.48 -8.51 7.68
N LEU A 92 8.63 -7.55 7.36
CA LEU A 92 8.64 -6.24 8.01
C LEU A 92 7.63 -6.15 9.14
N ARG A 93 6.73 -7.13 9.23
CA ARG A 93 5.65 -7.08 10.20
C ARG A 93 6.18 -7.24 11.61
N ARG A 94 5.71 -6.36 12.50
CA ARG A 94 5.99 -6.49 13.91
C ARG A 94 4.88 -7.31 14.56
N PHE A 95 5.22 -8.48 15.05
CA PHE A 95 4.25 -9.29 15.74
C PHE A 95 4.15 -8.83 17.19
N VAL A 96 2.95 -8.63 17.65
CA VAL A 96 2.73 -8.28 19.05
C VAL A 96 2.94 -9.56 19.85
N SER A 97 3.81 -9.48 20.82
CA SER A 97 4.09 -10.62 21.66
C SER A 97 2.89 -10.91 22.56
N SER A 98 2.53 -12.18 22.66
CA SER A 98 1.34 -12.56 23.40
C SER A 98 1.45 -12.28 24.89
N GLU A 99 2.63 -12.15 25.38
CA GLU A 99 2.83 -11.83 26.80
C GLU A 99 2.69 -10.35 27.05
N ASN A 100 2.56 -9.58 26.04
CA ASN A 100 2.36 -8.16 26.17
C ASN A 100 0.97 -7.85 26.67
#